data_0c35430bce50db57022e92a2d01aa82b
#
_entry.id   0c35430bce50db57022e92a2d01aa82b
#
_cell.length_a   1.000
_cell.length_b   1.000
_cell.length_c   1.000
_cell.angle_alpha   90.00
_cell.angle_beta   90.00
_cell.angle_gamma   90.00
#
_symmetry.space_group_name_H-M   'P 1'
#
loop_
_entity.id
_entity.type
_entity.pdbx_description
1 polymer ?
#
loop_
_entity_poly.entity_id
_entity_poly.type
_entity_poly.pdbx_seq_one_letter_code
_entity_poly.pdbx_strand_id
1 'polypeptide(L)'
;IKLNHPPANAINPALAEALGEAFEAAGNEAEAIVISGQPGMFSAGLDIPELIKLDHAAMSEFWNLFQRILKAIACMPIPTVFAMTGHSPAGGIVMGLFSDYRIMPRGGPRSPYKTGLNEVRVGLVAPYPAQQALARIVGQHVAERILVAGEMMTAERALEIGLVDELADDPEAVVSRAL
;
A
#
# COMPACT_ATOMS: atom_id res chain seq x y z
N ILE A 1 11.13 1.23 7.93
CA ILE A 1 11.37 0.76 6.55
C ILE A 1 11.06 1.90 5.60
N LYS A 2 12.00 2.26 4.70
CA LYS A 2 11.76 3.30 3.70
C LYS A 2 11.85 2.70 2.30
N LEU A 3 10.76 2.81 1.52
CA LEU A 3 10.77 2.43 0.12
C LEU A 3 11.67 3.38 -0.67
N ASN A 4 12.63 2.84 -1.41
CA ASN A 4 13.57 3.62 -2.21
C ASN A 4 13.86 2.90 -3.54
N HIS A 5 12.84 2.79 -4.38
CA HIS A 5 12.91 2.22 -5.73
C HIS A 5 12.40 3.23 -6.75
N PRO A 6 13.26 4.19 -7.18
CA PRO A 6 12.87 5.23 -8.12
C PRO A 6 12.41 4.66 -9.47
N PRO A 7 11.52 5.37 -10.22
CA PRO A 7 11.02 6.71 -9.87
C PRO A 7 9.82 6.73 -8.93
N ALA A 8 9.09 5.60 -8.76
CA ALA A 8 7.77 5.61 -8.14
C ALA A 8 7.54 4.50 -7.12
N ASN A 9 8.58 3.83 -6.66
CA ASN A 9 8.46 2.67 -5.77
C ASN A 9 7.49 1.60 -6.30
N ALA A 10 7.53 1.36 -7.63
CA ALA A 10 6.75 0.31 -8.25
C ALA A 10 7.26 -1.07 -7.79
N ILE A 11 6.35 -1.94 -7.41
CA ILE A 11 6.67 -3.23 -6.79
C ILE A 11 6.96 -4.24 -7.88
N ASN A 12 8.24 -4.49 -8.11
CA ASN A 12 8.77 -5.56 -8.95
C ASN A 12 9.32 -6.70 -8.07
N PRO A 13 9.82 -7.80 -8.64
CA PRO A 13 10.38 -8.91 -7.87
C PRO A 13 11.48 -8.48 -6.88
N ALA A 14 12.41 -7.62 -7.30
CA ALA A 14 13.52 -7.18 -6.45
C ALA A 14 13.05 -6.34 -5.25
N LEU A 15 12.12 -5.39 -5.46
CA LEU A 15 11.56 -4.62 -4.35
C LEU A 15 10.72 -5.50 -3.42
N ALA A 16 9.99 -6.48 -3.97
CA ALA A 16 9.21 -7.41 -3.17
C ALA A 16 10.10 -8.30 -2.29
N GLU A 17 11.23 -8.78 -2.82
CA GLU A 17 12.21 -9.55 -2.04
C GLU A 17 12.80 -8.73 -0.89
N ALA A 18 13.28 -7.52 -1.19
CA ALA A 18 13.82 -6.60 -0.19
C ALA A 18 12.78 -6.21 0.89
N LEU A 19 11.50 -6.07 0.52
CA LEU A 19 10.42 -5.83 1.48
C LEU A 19 10.20 -7.04 2.40
N GLY A 20 10.19 -8.25 1.86
CA GLY A 20 10.06 -9.47 2.63
C GLY A 20 11.15 -9.59 3.70
N GLU A 21 12.42 -9.41 3.29
CA GLU A 21 13.57 -9.40 4.20
C GLU A 21 13.48 -8.29 5.25
N ALA A 22 13.08 -7.08 4.85
CA ALA A 22 12.96 -5.95 5.77
C ALA A 22 11.87 -6.16 6.83
N PHE A 23 10.73 -6.75 6.47
CA PHE A 23 9.66 -7.08 7.44
C PHE A 23 10.09 -8.20 8.39
N GLU A 24 10.79 -9.23 7.89
CA GLU A 24 11.31 -10.30 8.73
C GLU A 24 12.33 -9.78 9.75
N ALA A 25 13.30 -9.00 9.31
CA ALA A 25 14.30 -8.39 10.19
C ALA A 25 13.64 -7.48 11.23
N ALA A 26 12.76 -6.56 10.79
CA ALA A 26 12.09 -5.63 11.70
C ALA A 26 11.20 -6.34 12.73
N GLY A 27 10.49 -7.41 12.34
CA GLY A 27 9.66 -8.19 13.26
C GLY A 27 10.43 -8.86 14.40
N ASN A 28 11.73 -9.10 14.21
CA ASN A 28 12.60 -9.71 15.22
C ASN A 28 13.36 -8.67 16.09
N GLU A 29 13.55 -7.45 15.59
CA GLU A 29 14.50 -6.49 16.17
C GLU A 29 13.84 -5.19 16.66
N ALA A 30 12.63 -4.86 16.18
CA ALA A 30 11.97 -3.60 16.46
C ALA A 30 10.80 -3.73 17.44
N GLU A 31 10.42 -2.61 18.07
CA GLU A 31 9.22 -2.49 18.93
C GLU A 31 7.99 -2.03 18.13
N ALA A 32 8.18 -1.39 16.98
CA ALA A 32 7.16 -0.98 16.02
C ALA A 32 7.75 -0.82 14.63
N ILE A 33 6.92 -0.84 13.60
CA ILE A 33 7.35 -0.65 12.21
C ILE A 33 6.63 0.55 11.61
N VAL A 34 7.39 1.52 11.10
CA VAL A 34 6.89 2.58 10.24
C VAL A 34 7.38 2.33 8.81
N ILE A 35 6.44 2.25 7.87
CA ILE A 35 6.75 2.08 6.45
C ILE A 35 6.47 3.41 5.74
N SER A 36 7.48 3.98 5.07
CA SER A 36 7.36 5.24 4.33
C SER A 36 7.87 5.12 2.90
N GLY A 37 7.52 6.08 2.06
CA GLY A 37 8.01 6.21 0.69
C GLY A 37 8.79 7.50 0.47
N GLN A 38 8.83 7.96 -0.79
CA GLN A 38 9.38 9.26 -1.16
C GLN A 38 8.30 10.35 -0.98
N PRO A 39 8.67 11.60 -0.70
CA PRO A 39 7.72 12.70 -0.72
C PRO A 39 6.97 12.78 -2.05
N GLY A 40 5.64 12.79 -2.00
CA GLY A 40 4.77 12.83 -3.17
C GLY A 40 4.39 11.46 -3.76
N MET A 41 5.14 10.40 -3.46
CA MET A 41 4.88 9.06 -3.96
C MET A 41 5.25 8.00 -2.91
N PHE A 42 4.25 7.36 -2.31
CA PHE A 42 4.52 6.21 -1.46
C PHE A 42 4.91 4.99 -2.29
N SER A 43 4.01 4.55 -3.18
CA SER A 43 4.25 3.48 -4.15
C SER A 43 3.23 3.57 -5.28
N ALA A 44 3.65 3.33 -6.50
CA ALA A 44 2.78 3.24 -7.68
C ALA A 44 2.00 1.90 -7.77
N GLY A 45 2.17 1.01 -6.80
CA GLY A 45 1.63 -0.35 -6.86
C GLY A 45 2.55 -1.29 -7.63
N LEU A 46 1.99 -2.34 -8.22
CA LEU A 46 2.76 -3.34 -8.96
C LEU A 46 3.39 -2.75 -10.23
N ASP A 47 4.63 -3.12 -10.54
CA ASP A 47 5.31 -2.76 -11.78
C ASP A 47 4.79 -3.61 -12.96
N ILE A 48 3.61 -3.24 -13.46
CA ILE A 48 2.98 -3.99 -14.56
C ILE A 48 3.88 -4.10 -15.79
N PRO A 49 4.57 -3.03 -16.26
CA PRO A 49 5.51 -3.11 -17.38
C PRO A 49 6.63 -4.13 -17.20
N GLU A 50 7.09 -4.36 -15.98
CA GLU A 50 8.10 -5.37 -15.67
C GLU A 50 7.47 -6.76 -15.53
N LEU A 51 6.38 -6.85 -14.78
CA LEU A 51 5.73 -8.13 -14.49
C LEU A 51 5.21 -8.85 -15.72
N ILE A 52 4.66 -8.15 -16.71
CA ILE A 52 4.18 -8.78 -17.96
C ILE A 52 5.27 -9.47 -18.80
N LYS A 53 6.56 -9.22 -18.49
CA LYS A 53 7.69 -9.88 -19.16
C LYS A 53 8.08 -11.19 -18.50
N LEU A 54 7.56 -11.46 -17.30
CA LEU A 54 7.84 -12.71 -16.58
C LEU A 54 7.13 -13.87 -17.27
N ASP A 55 7.81 -15.01 -17.30
CA ASP A 55 7.17 -16.26 -17.67
C ASP A 55 6.23 -16.75 -16.56
N HIS A 56 5.50 -17.82 -16.80
CA HIS A 56 4.52 -18.34 -15.87
C HIS A 56 5.14 -18.77 -14.52
N ALA A 57 6.35 -19.33 -14.52
CA ALA A 57 7.02 -19.76 -13.30
C ALA A 57 7.43 -18.55 -12.44
N ALA A 58 8.14 -17.59 -13.04
CA ALA A 58 8.57 -16.36 -12.38
C ALA A 58 7.38 -15.50 -11.89
N MET A 59 6.29 -15.44 -12.67
CA MET A 59 5.07 -14.77 -12.25
C MET A 59 4.45 -15.45 -11.02
N SER A 60 4.41 -16.78 -10.98
CA SER A 60 3.91 -17.54 -9.82
C SER A 60 4.77 -17.32 -8.59
N GLU A 61 6.09 -17.28 -8.74
CA GLU A 61 7.03 -16.97 -7.66
C GLU A 61 6.82 -15.56 -7.12
N PHE A 62 6.66 -14.55 -8.01
CA PHE A 62 6.35 -13.17 -7.61
C PHE A 62 5.05 -13.09 -6.80
N TRP A 63 3.97 -13.73 -7.27
CA TRP A 63 2.70 -13.72 -6.54
C TRP A 63 2.80 -14.41 -5.19
N ASN A 64 3.53 -15.51 -5.08
CA ASN A 64 3.79 -16.18 -3.80
C ASN A 64 4.57 -15.27 -2.85
N LEU A 65 5.56 -14.55 -3.35
CA LEU A 65 6.33 -13.58 -2.58
C LEU A 65 5.46 -12.43 -2.10
N PHE A 66 4.67 -11.82 -2.99
CA PHE A 66 3.77 -10.73 -2.65
C PHE A 66 2.73 -11.15 -1.58
N GLN A 67 2.14 -12.34 -1.71
CA GLN A 67 1.24 -12.90 -0.71
C GLN A 67 1.93 -13.11 0.65
N ARG A 68 3.19 -13.54 0.66
CA ARG A 68 3.98 -13.66 1.90
C ARG A 68 4.19 -12.30 2.58
N ILE A 69 4.43 -11.24 1.81
CA ILE A 69 4.54 -9.87 2.35
C ILE A 69 3.22 -9.46 3.01
N LEU A 70 2.08 -9.62 2.32
CA LEU A 70 0.78 -9.28 2.90
C LEU A 70 0.51 -10.06 4.20
N LYS A 71 0.86 -11.35 4.21
CA LYS A 71 0.76 -12.18 5.41
C LYS A 71 1.70 -11.72 6.52
N ALA A 72 2.94 -11.34 6.19
CA ALA A 72 3.91 -10.85 7.16
C ALA A 72 3.39 -9.58 7.86
N ILE A 73 2.83 -8.62 7.10
CA ILE A 73 2.21 -7.42 7.67
C ILE A 73 1.01 -7.79 8.55
N ALA A 74 0.09 -8.63 8.06
CA ALA A 74 -1.12 -9.01 8.77
C ALA A 74 -0.87 -9.78 10.09
N CYS A 75 0.24 -10.52 10.15
CA CYS A 75 0.61 -11.35 11.30
C CYS A 75 1.76 -10.72 12.13
N MET A 76 2.12 -9.47 11.88
CA MET A 76 3.19 -8.78 12.58
C MET A 76 2.86 -8.69 14.08
N PRO A 77 3.75 -9.16 14.98
CA PRO A 77 3.47 -9.15 16.42
C PRO A 77 3.66 -7.78 17.08
N ILE A 78 4.15 -6.80 16.33
CA ILE A 78 4.42 -5.42 16.76
C ILE A 78 3.61 -4.43 15.93
N PRO A 79 3.30 -3.23 16.45
CA PRO A 79 2.52 -2.23 15.71
C PRO A 79 3.14 -1.87 14.37
N THR A 80 2.28 -1.74 13.34
CA THR A 80 2.68 -1.38 11.98
C THR A 80 1.93 -0.14 11.51
N VAL A 81 2.67 0.90 11.10
CA VAL A 81 2.12 2.15 10.61
C VAL A 81 2.56 2.39 9.16
N PHE A 82 1.59 2.56 8.27
CA PHE A 82 1.86 2.97 6.89
C PHE A 82 1.82 4.49 6.79
N ALA A 83 3.01 5.08 6.78
CA ALA A 83 3.26 6.50 6.54
C ALA A 83 3.28 6.75 5.03
N MET A 84 2.09 6.81 4.41
CA MET A 84 1.93 6.99 2.96
C MET A 84 2.26 8.42 2.55
N THR A 85 3.51 8.67 2.23
CA THR A 85 4.10 10.00 1.97
C THR A 85 3.64 10.68 0.67
N GLY A 86 2.60 10.16 0.01
CA GLY A 86 2.06 10.69 -1.24
C GLY A 86 1.07 9.75 -1.90
N HIS A 87 1.02 9.75 -3.22
CA HIS A 87 0.16 8.83 -3.97
C HIS A 87 0.44 7.37 -3.59
N SER A 88 -0.64 6.58 -3.43
CA SER A 88 -0.58 5.18 -3.02
C SER A 88 -1.68 4.35 -3.70
N PRO A 89 -1.63 4.16 -5.03
CA PRO A 89 -2.56 3.30 -5.76
C PRO A 89 -2.28 1.81 -5.58
N ALA A 90 -3.29 0.98 -5.85
CA ALA A 90 -3.20 -0.48 -6.02
C ALA A 90 -2.32 -1.15 -4.96
N GLY A 91 -1.26 -1.86 -5.35
CA GLY A 91 -0.34 -2.56 -4.44
C GLY A 91 0.19 -1.71 -3.28
N GLY A 92 0.29 -0.38 -3.44
CA GLY A 92 0.70 0.53 -2.37
C GLY A 92 -0.29 0.54 -1.21
N ILE A 93 -1.57 0.84 -1.48
CA ILE A 93 -2.61 0.80 -0.44
C ILE A 93 -2.95 -0.64 -0.05
N VAL A 94 -2.86 -1.61 -0.97
CA VAL A 94 -3.12 -3.03 -0.67
C VAL A 94 -2.25 -3.52 0.48
N MET A 95 -0.97 -3.19 0.52
CA MET A 95 -0.12 -3.51 1.68
C MET A 95 -0.63 -2.82 2.94
N GLY A 96 -1.01 -1.55 2.87
CA GLY A 96 -1.54 -0.77 3.99
C GLY A 96 -2.85 -1.31 4.58
N LEU A 97 -3.66 -2.07 3.81
CA LEU A 97 -4.90 -2.69 4.32
C LEU A 97 -4.63 -3.71 5.44
N PHE A 98 -3.43 -4.24 5.53
CA PHE A 98 -3.02 -5.23 6.52
C PHE A 98 -2.27 -4.63 7.72
N SER A 99 -2.00 -3.33 7.70
CA SER A 99 -1.36 -2.61 8.82
C SER A 99 -2.38 -2.17 9.88
N ASP A 100 -1.86 -1.76 11.02
CA ASP A 100 -2.68 -1.26 12.13
C ASP A 100 -3.15 0.18 11.89
N TYR A 101 -2.31 1.02 11.28
CA TYR A 101 -2.61 2.44 11.09
C TYR A 101 -2.07 2.98 9.76
N ARG A 102 -2.80 3.90 9.14
CA ARG A 102 -2.50 4.52 7.83
C ARG A 102 -2.61 6.03 7.92
N ILE A 103 -1.52 6.72 7.58
CA ILE A 103 -1.45 8.19 7.54
C ILE A 103 -1.16 8.63 6.12
N MET A 104 -1.85 9.66 5.63
CA MET A 104 -1.63 10.26 4.31
C MET A 104 -1.49 11.78 4.38
N PRO A 105 -0.76 12.42 3.46
CA PRO A 105 -0.80 13.88 3.36
C PRO A 105 -2.06 14.33 2.63
N ARG A 106 -2.59 15.50 2.97
CA ARG A 106 -3.78 16.09 2.33
C ARG A 106 -3.58 16.38 0.85
N GLY A 107 -2.40 16.88 0.48
CA GLY A 107 -2.15 17.43 -0.84
C GLY A 107 -2.73 18.83 -1.03
N GLY A 108 -2.34 19.46 -2.13
CA GLY A 108 -2.83 20.80 -2.47
C GLY A 108 -4.20 20.75 -3.18
N PRO A 109 -4.97 21.87 -3.17
CA PRO A 109 -6.28 21.91 -3.81
C PRO A 109 -6.29 21.60 -5.31
N ARG A 110 -5.17 21.87 -6.01
CA ARG A 110 -5.01 21.59 -7.45
C ARG A 110 -4.30 20.27 -7.74
N SER A 111 -3.70 19.66 -6.73
CA SER A 111 -2.94 18.40 -6.85
C SER A 111 -3.13 17.57 -5.58
N PRO A 112 -4.36 17.04 -5.33
CA PRO A 112 -4.61 16.19 -4.18
C PRO A 112 -3.87 14.87 -4.34
N TYR A 113 -3.31 14.37 -3.26
CA TYR A 113 -2.81 13.00 -3.24
C TYR A 113 -3.96 12.01 -3.36
N LYS A 114 -3.70 10.89 -4.02
CA LYS A 114 -4.72 9.87 -4.31
C LYS A 114 -4.28 8.50 -3.87
N THR A 115 -5.28 7.75 -3.40
CA THR A 115 -5.18 6.33 -3.08
C THR A 115 -6.39 5.58 -3.59
N GLY A 116 -6.32 4.27 -3.69
CA GLY A 116 -7.45 3.43 -4.11
C GLY A 116 -7.01 2.16 -4.82
N LEU A 117 -7.96 1.24 -4.99
CA LEU A 117 -7.75 -0.05 -5.63
C LEU A 117 -8.23 0.05 -7.09
N ASN A 118 -7.30 0.28 -7.99
CA ASN A 118 -7.61 0.50 -9.41
C ASN A 118 -7.16 -0.64 -10.32
N GLU A 119 -6.97 -1.83 -9.77
CA GLU A 119 -6.50 -3.04 -10.47
C GLU A 119 -7.36 -3.37 -11.69
N VAL A 120 -8.67 -3.23 -11.59
CA VAL A 120 -9.62 -3.50 -12.69
C VAL A 120 -9.34 -2.65 -13.94
N ARG A 121 -8.76 -1.46 -13.79
CA ARG A 121 -8.42 -0.57 -14.91
C ARG A 121 -7.23 -1.04 -15.73
N VAL A 122 -6.45 -1.97 -15.19
CA VAL A 122 -5.31 -2.60 -15.87
C VAL A 122 -5.54 -4.10 -16.11
N GLY A 123 -6.79 -4.56 -16.01
CA GLY A 123 -7.16 -5.96 -16.26
C GLY A 123 -6.78 -6.94 -15.15
N LEU A 124 -6.51 -6.44 -13.95
CA LEU A 124 -6.22 -7.24 -12.78
C LEU A 124 -7.40 -7.26 -11.81
N VAL A 125 -7.38 -8.22 -10.91
CA VAL A 125 -8.30 -8.31 -9.78
C VAL A 125 -7.47 -8.24 -8.49
N ALA A 126 -7.89 -7.39 -7.55
CA ALA A 126 -7.26 -7.36 -6.23
C ALA A 126 -7.34 -8.75 -5.57
N PRO A 127 -6.27 -9.26 -4.95
CA PRO A 127 -6.28 -10.56 -4.31
C PRO A 127 -7.41 -10.70 -3.29
N TYR A 128 -8.02 -11.88 -3.16
CA TYR A 128 -9.13 -12.10 -2.25
C TYR A 128 -8.85 -11.64 -0.81
N PRO A 129 -7.66 -11.87 -0.20
CA PRO A 129 -7.36 -11.31 1.11
C PRO A 129 -7.44 -9.78 1.16
N ALA A 130 -7.01 -9.08 0.11
CA ALA A 130 -7.09 -7.62 0.04
C ALA A 130 -8.54 -7.13 -0.07
N GLN A 131 -9.40 -7.85 -0.81
CA GLN A 131 -10.83 -7.56 -0.87
C GLN A 131 -11.47 -7.67 0.52
N GLN A 132 -11.15 -8.72 1.28
CA GLN A 132 -11.65 -8.94 2.63
C GLN A 132 -11.10 -7.90 3.62
N ALA A 133 -9.82 -7.55 3.53
CA ALA A 133 -9.22 -6.51 4.35
C ALA A 133 -9.87 -5.14 4.10
N LEU A 134 -10.09 -4.79 2.82
CA LEU A 134 -10.82 -3.58 2.45
C LEU A 134 -12.25 -3.58 3.04
N ALA A 135 -12.99 -4.68 2.85
CA ALA A 135 -14.36 -4.80 3.36
C ALA A 135 -14.44 -4.69 4.89
N ARG A 136 -13.44 -5.20 5.60
CA ARG A 136 -13.31 -5.04 7.07
C ARG A 136 -13.13 -3.58 7.48
N ILE A 137 -12.41 -2.80 6.69
CA ILE A 137 -12.06 -1.40 6.99
C ILE A 137 -13.23 -0.46 6.63
N VAL A 138 -13.73 -0.52 5.40
CA VAL A 138 -14.70 0.45 4.87
C VAL A 138 -16.14 -0.07 4.80
N GLY A 139 -16.37 -1.32 5.19
CA GLY A 139 -17.65 -2.01 5.06
C GLY A 139 -17.84 -2.63 3.66
N GLN A 140 -18.60 -3.74 3.61
CA GLN A 140 -18.76 -4.58 2.41
C GLN A 140 -19.24 -3.79 1.18
N HIS A 141 -20.30 -3.01 1.32
CA HIS A 141 -20.90 -2.28 0.19
C HIS A 141 -19.95 -1.22 -0.40
N VAL A 142 -19.23 -0.49 0.46
CA VAL A 142 -18.25 0.52 0.01
C VAL A 142 -17.07 -0.17 -0.69
N ALA A 143 -16.59 -1.28 -0.13
CA ALA A 143 -15.50 -2.07 -0.72
C ALA A 143 -15.86 -2.60 -2.12
N GLU A 144 -17.05 -3.17 -2.29
CA GLU A 144 -17.53 -3.65 -3.59
C GLU A 144 -17.55 -2.54 -4.64
N ARG A 145 -18.03 -1.35 -4.29
CA ARG A 145 -18.06 -0.20 -5.20
C ARG A 145 -16.65 0.24 -5.59
N ILE A 146 -15.73 0.32 -4.64
CA ILE A 146 -14.31 0.68 -4.90
C ILE A 146 -13.70 -0.31 -5.88
N LEU A 147 -13.84 -1.61 -5.60
CA LEU A 147 -13.24 -2.68 -6.40
C LEU A 147 -13.80 -2.74 -7.83
N VAL A 148 -15.11 -2.62 -7.99
CA VAL A 148 -15.77 -2.68 -9.29
C VAL A 148 -15.49 -1.43 -10.13
N ALA A 149 -15.47 -0.24 -9.50
CA ALA A 149 -15.21 1.01 -10.19
C ALA A 149 -13.71 1.25 -10.47
N GLY A 150 -12.82 0.57 -9.75
CA GLY A 150 -11.40 0.91 -9.73
C GLY A 150 -11.19 2.34 -9.28
N GLU A 151 -11.86 2.74 -8.20
CA GLU A 151 -11.93 4.13 -7.78
C GLU A 151 -10.60 4.60 -7.20
N MET A 152 -10.14 5.76 -7.71
CA MET A 152 -9.04 6.53 -7.13
C MET A 152 -9.63 7.75 -6.44
N MET A 153 -9.46 7.85 -5.15
CA MET A 153 -10.02 8.92 -4.31
C MET A 153 -8.94 9.82 -3.73
N THR A 154 -9.34 11.01 -3.29
CA THR A 154 -8.44 11.92 -2.56
C THR A 154 -8.21 11.42 -1.14
N ALA A 155 -7.17 11.95 -0.49
CA ALA A 155 -6.85 11.63 0.90
C ALA A 155 -8.03 11.94 1.85
N GLU A 156 -8.75 13.05 1.61
CA GLU A 156 -9.92 13.45 2.40
C GLU A 156 -11.06 12.42 2.27
N ARG A 157 -11.33 11.95 1.04
CA ARG A 157 -12.34 10.92 0.84
C ARG A 157 -11.94 9.59 1.45
N ALA A 158 -10.65 9.24 1.40
CA ALA A 158 -10.12 8.04 2.03
C ALA A 158 -10.28 8.08 3.56
N LEU A 159 -10.04 9.25 4.18
CA LEU A 159 -10.30 9.46 5.61
C LEU A 159 -11.80 9.34 5.94
N GLU A 160 -12.66 9.99 5.15
CA GLU A 160 -14.12 9.99 5.36
C GLU A 160 -14.70 8.57 5.41
N ILE A 161 -14.21 7.67 4.56
CA ILE A 161 -14.68 6.27 4.52
C ILE A 161 -13.90 5.33 5.44
N GLY A 162 -12.92 5.83 6.18
CA GLY A 162 -12.08 5.04 7.08
C GLY A 162 -10.99 4.21 6.41
N LEU A 163 -10.73 4.41 5.10
CA LEU A 163 -9.63 3.74 4.39
C LEU A 163 -8.26 4.22 4.89
N VAL A 164 -8.19 5.48 5.30
CA VAL A 164 -7.03 6.12 5.95
C VAL A 164 -7.47 6.58 7.33
N ASP A 165 -6.61 6.43 8.31
CA ASP A 165 -6.93 6.71 9.71
C ASP A 165 -6.64 8.16 10.11
N GLU A 166 -5.67 8.81 9.42
CA GLU A 166 -5.24 10.17 9.72
C GLU A 166 -4.71 10.92 8.49
N LEU A 167 -4.87 12.26 8.48
CA LEU A 167 -4.24 13.14 7.50
C LEU A 167 -3.23 14.07 8.15
N ALA A 168 -2.05 14.16 7.55
CA ALA A 168 -1.03 15.15 7.86
C ALA A 168 -1.04 16.31 6.84
N ASP A 169 -0.41 17.42 7.18
CA ASP A 169 -0.41 18.61 6.31
C ASP A 169 0.47 18.43 5.06
N ASP A 170 1.57 17.72 5.19
CA ASP A 170 2.54 17.47 4.12
C ASP A 170 3.21 16.08 4.26
N PRO A 171 3.98 15.62 3.25
CA PRO A 171 4.65 14.32 3.29
C PRO A 171 5.66 14.12 4.42
N GLU A 172 6.33 15.18 4.85
CA GLU A 172 7.30 15.15 5.94
C GLU A 172 6.59 14.98 7.28
N ALA A 173 5.48 15.67 7.46
CA ALA A 173 4.63 15.54 8.64
C ALA A 173 4.03 14.13 8.79
N VAL A 174 3.75 13.42 7.69
CA VAL A 174 3.27 12.03 7.72
C VAL A 174 4.24 11.13 8.49
N VAL A 175 5.53 11.22 8.20
CA VAL A 175 6.54 10.39 8.86
C VAL A 175 6.70 10.77 10.34
N SER A 176 6.72 12.09 10.64
CA SER A 176 6.84 12.59 12.02
C SER A 176 5.67 12.18 12.90
N ARG A 177 4.47 12.05 12.33
CA ARG A 177 3.27 11.60 13.06
C ARG A 177 3.18 10.08 13.20
N ALA A 178 3.88 9.35 12.36
CA ALA A 178 3.93 7.89 12.40
C ALA A 178 4.93 7.35 13.43
N LEU A 179 5.89 8.18 13.84
CA LEU A 179 6.89 7.90 14.88
C LEU A 179 6.38 8.28 16.27
#